data_39cf3f1d52927b38c3c994a37c1cfc51
#
_entry.id   39cf3f1d52927b38c3c994a37c1cfc51
#
_cell.length_a   1.000
_cell.length_b   1.000
_cell.length_c   1.000
_cell.angle_alpha   90.00
_cell.angle_beta   90.00
_cell.angle_gamma   90.00
#
_symmetry.space_group_name_H-M   'P 1'
#
loop_
_entity.id
_entity.type
_entity.pdbx_description
1 polymer ?
#
loop_
_entity_poly.entity_id
_entity_poly.type
_entity_poly.pdbx_seq_one_letter_code
_entity_poly.pdbx_strand_id
1 'polypeptide(L)'
;RAYTLYLVKYLNIGTETYIPILKEYITLPIWLYIPFAIFVLLGTTNAVNLTDGIDGLSTSVTTIILTCLVSISIILGIKEVTLAGTVLIGACLGFLIFNLHPAKVFMGDTGSLALGGAIAGIALYLKMPLLLIIIALVPIIETVSVMMQVAYYKKTGKRIFKMAPIHHLSLIHI
;
A
#
# COMPACT_ATOMS: atom_id res chain seq x y z
N ARG A 1 14.65 8.04 -0.73
CA ARG A 1 15.41 9.21 -0.22
C ARG A 1 15.16 10.45 -1.10
N ALA A 2 15.37 10.35 -2.43
CA ALA A 2 15.16 11.47 -3.35
C ALA A 2 13.70 11.98 -3.34
N TYR A 3 12.71 11.10 -3.41
CA TYR A 3 11.28 11.46 -3.40
C TYR A 3 10.89 12.20 -2.12
N THR A 4 11.31 11.72 -0.96
CA THR A 4 10.98 12.35 0.33
C THR A 4 11.61 13.75 0.45
N LEU A 5 12.86 13.90 -0.01
CA LEU A 5 13.52 15.19 -0.06
C LEU A 5 12.85 16.15 -1.06
N TYR A 6 12.38 15.62 -2.19
CA TYR A 6 11.63 16.38 -3.17
C TYR A 6 10.30 16.92 -2.60
N LEU A 7 9.52 16.06 -1.92
CA LEU A 7 8.28 16.47 -1.25
C LEU A 7 8.52 17.59 -0.24
N VAL A 8 9.54 17.47 0.60
CA VAL A 8 9.79 18.44 1.67
C VAL A 8 10.42 19.73 1.13
N LYS A 9 11.36 19.64 0.19
CA LYS A 9 12.16 20.78 -0.24
C LYS A 9 11.54 21.57 -1.40
N TYR A 10 10.91 20.91 -2.35
CA TYR A 10 10.42 21.53 -3.58
C TYR A 10 8.91 21.77 -3.60
N LEU A 11 8.13 20.88 -3.02
CA LEU A 11 6.65 21.03 -3.01
C LEU A 11 6.13 21.74 -1.76
N ASN A 12 7.02 22.10 -0.82
CA ASN A 12 6.65 22.77 0.44
C ASN A 12 5.53 22.03 1.22
N ILE A 13 5.45 20.71 1.04
CA ILE A 13 4.41 19.83 1.62
C ILE A 13 4.75 19.65 3.09
N GLY A 14 5.38 20.35 3.82
CA GLY A 14 5.63 20.24 5.25
C GLY A 14 5.84 18.81 5.79
N THR A 15 6.29 18.69 7.01
CA THR A 15 6.45 17.40 7.71
C THR A 15 5.21 17.04 8.53
N GLU A 16 4.06 17.58 8.16
CA GLU A 16 2.80 17.34 8.85
C GLU A 16 2.24 15.96 8.49
N THR A 17 1.73 15.26 9.48
CA THR A 17 1.08 13.97 9.31
C THR A 17 -0.24 13.97 10.05
N TYR A 18 -1.32 13.63 9.36
CA TYR A 18 -2.64 13.51 9.96
C TYR A 18 -2.76 12.21 10.76
N ILE A 19 -3.24 12.33 12.00
CA ILE A 19 -3.54 11.18 12.87
C ILE A 19 -5.05 10.96 12.87
N PRO A 20 -5.57 9.88 12.25
CA PRO A 20 -7.01 9.64 12.12
C PRO A 20 -7.75 9.55 13.47
N ILE A 21 -7.09 8.98 14.49
CA ILE A 21 -7.69 8.78 15.82
C ILE A 21 -7.86 10.10 16.57
N LEU A 22 -6.86 10.97 16.51
CA LEU A 22 -6.86 12.27 17.20
C LEU A 22 -7.52 13.38 16.37
N LYS A 23 -7.73 13.13 15.07
CA LYS A 23 -8.25 14.11 14.09
C LYS A 23 -7.40 15.39 14.01
N GLU A 24 -6.11 15.28 14.29
CA GLU A 24 -5.17 16.41 14.32
C GLU A 24 -3.99 16.16 13.40
N TYR A 25 -3.35 17.25 12.96
CA TYR A 25 -2.09 17.22 12.24
C TYR A 25 -0.93 17.40 13.21
N ILE A 26 0.03 16.49 13.19
CA ILE A 26 1.27 16.60 13.96
C ILE A 26 2.41 16.90 13.01
N THR A 27 3.21 17.92 13.34
CA THR A 27 4.43 18.25 12.62
C THR A 27 5.58 17.40 13.18
N LEU A 28 6.13 16.54 12.35
CA LEU A 28 7.28 15.73 12.70
C LEU A 28 8.58 16.49 12.34
N PRO A 29 9.61 16.47 13.19
CA PRO A 29 10.91 17.01 12.80
C PRO A 29 11.45 16.23 11.59
N ILE A 30 12.14 16.92 10.67
CA ILE A 30 12.55 16.38 9.36
C ILE A 30 13.39 15.09 9.49
N TRP A 31 14.22 15.01 10.53
CA TRP A 31 15.06 13.84 10.79
C TRP A 31 14.25 12.58 11.17
N LEU A 32 13.03 12.75 11.72
CA LEU A 32 12.11 11.67 12.05
C LEU A 32 11.16 11.38 10.88
N TYR A 33 10.73 12.43 10.16
CA TYR A 33 9.83 12.31 9.02
C TYR A 33 10.44 11.52 7.84
N ILE A 34 11.74 11.74 7.56
CA ILE A 34 12.42 11.04 6.46
C ILE A 34 12.45 9.52 6.67
N PRO A 35 12.94 8.96 7.80
CA PRO A 35 12.90 7.52 8.01
C PRO A 35 11.47 6.99 8.09
N PHE A 36 10.51 7.74 8.65
CA PHE A 36 9.10 7.37 8.66
C PHE A 36 8.53 7.25 7.23
N ALA A 37 8.75 8.24 6.37
CA ALA A 37 8.29 8.20 4.99
C ALA A 37 8.96 7.07 4.18
N ILE A 38 10.24 6.79 4.41
CA ILE A 38 10.93 5.64 3.82
C ILE A 38 10.29 4.33 4.29
N PHE A 39 9.99 4.21 5.57
CA PHE A 39 9.29 3.04 6.13
C PHE A 39 7.92 2.83 5.49
N VAL A 40 7.12 3.91 5.35
CA VAL A 40 5.81 3.85 4.68
C VAL A 40 5.95 3.40 3.23
N LEU A 41 6.90 3.98 2.47
CA LEU A 41 7.17 3.62 1.08
C LEU A 41 7.56 2.14 0.96
N LEU A 42 8.56 1.70 1.70
CA LEU A 42 9.06 0.33 1.63
C LEU A 42 8.02 -0.67 2.15
N GLY A 43 7.34 -0.33 3.25
CA GLY A 43 6.32 -1.18 3.84
C GLY A 43 5.14 -1.40 2.90
N THR A 44 4.59 -0.32 2.33
CA THR A 44 3.45 -0.42 1.40
C THR A 44 3.83 -1.12 0.10
N THR A 45 5.01 -0.81 -0.45
CA THR A 45 5.50 -1.44 -1.68
C THR A 45 5.62 -2.96 -1.52
N ASN A 46 6.26 -3.41 -0.44
CA ASN A 46 6.39 -4.85 -0.17
C ASN A 46 5.06 -5.50 0.21
N ALA A 47 4.17 -4.78 0.91
CA ALA A 47 2.86 -5.31 1.29
C ALA A 47 1.98 -5.58 0.06
N VAL A 48 1.94 -4.67 -0.91
CA VAL A 48 1.22 -4.88 -2.17
C VAL A 48 1.84 -6.01 -2.99
N ASN A 49 3.16 -6.10 -3.04
CA ASN A 49 3.86 -7.18 -3.72
C ASN A 49 3.56 -8.55 -3.08
N LEU A 50 3.56 -8.67 -1.76
CA LEU A 50 3.19 -9.90 -1.07
C LEU A 50 1.72 -10.29 -1.25
N THR A 51 0.85 -9.33 -1.58
CA THR A 51 -0.57 -9.57 -1.87
C THR A 51 -0.79 -10.13 -3.29
N ASP A 52 0.20 -10.01 -4.18
CA ASP A 52 0.12 -10.44 -5.58
C ASP A 52 0.38 -11.95 -5.75
N GLY A 53 -0.27 -12.78 -4.92
CA GLY A 53 -0.10 -14.23 -4.93
C GLY A 53 -1.30 -15.02 -5.47
N ILE A 54 -2.43 -14.37 -5.75
CA ILE A 54 -3.65 -14.97 -6.32
C ILE A 54 -4.19 -14.08 -7.43
N ASP A 55 -4.74 -14.71 -8.48
CA ASP A 55 -5.36 -14.04 -9.62
C ASP A 55 -6.34 -12.93 -9.18
N GLY A 56 -6.09 -11.69 -9.61
CA GLY A 56 -6.94 -10.54 -9.36
C GLY A 56 -6.90 -9.96 -7.94
N LEU A 57 -6.29 -10.61 -6.96
CA LEU A 57 -6.33 -10.16 -5.56
C LEU A 57 -5.63 -8.81 -5.40
N SER A 58 -4.36 -8.72 -5.78
CA SER A 58 -3.56 -7.49 -5.65
C SER A 58 -4.20 -6.34 -6.42
N THR A 59 -4.61 -6.58 -7.66
CA THR A 59 -5.24 -5.56 -8.50
C THR A 59 -6.55 -5.05 -7.92
N SER A 60 -7.41 -5.94 -7.43
CA SER A 60 -8.71 -5.58 -6.83
C SER A 60 -8.52 -4.75 -5.55
N VAL A 61 -7.66 -5.22 -4.65
CA VAL A 61 -7.37 -4.54 -3.38
C VAL A 61 -6.74 -3.17 -3.63
N THR A 62 -5.78 -3.09 -4.56
CA THR A 62 -5.13 -1.83 -4.95
C THR A 62 -6.13 -0.83 -5.52
N THR A 63 -7.07 -1.30 -6.36
CA THR A 63 -8.13 -0.45 -6.93
C THR A 63 -9.02 0.14 -5.83
N ILE A 64 -9.39 -0.66 -4.83
CA ILE A 64 -10.18 -0.17 -3.68
C ILE A 64 -9.41 0.87 -2.88
N ILE A 65 -8.13 0.61 -2.57
CA ILE A 65 -7.27 1.54 -1.83
C ILE A 65 -7.14 2.86 -2.58
N LEU A 66 -6.85 2.81 -3.89
CA LEU A 66 -6.75 4.00 -4.74
C LEU A 66 -8.08 4.77 -4.78
N THR A 67 -9.22 4.07 -4.87
CA THR A 67 -10.55 4.70 -4.85
C THR A 67 -10.79 5.45 -3.56
N CYS A 68 -10.41 4.89 -2.41
CA CYS A 68 -10.49 5.58 -1.12
C CYS A 68 -9.61 6.83 -1.09
N LEU A 69 -8.35 6.74 -1.54
CA LEU A 69 -7.41 7.86 -1.56
C LEU A 69 -7.87 8.98 -2.52
N VAL A 70 -8.41 8.61 -3.69
CA VAL A 70 -8.97 9.56 -4.66
C VAL A 70 -10.21 10.25 -4.08
N SER A 71 -11.09 9.52 -3.42
CA SER A 71 -12.26 10.12 -2.75
C SER A 71 -11.85 11.16 -1.72
N ILE A 72 -10.82 10.88 -0.92
CA ILE A 72 -10.25 11.83 0.03
C ILE A 72 -9.66 13.04 -0.71
N SER A 73 -8.91 12.82 -1.79
CA SER A 73 -8.30 13.91 -2.55
C SER A 73 -9.33 14.85 -3.19
N ILE A 74 -10.49 14.32 -3.61
CA ILE A 74 -11.63 15.11 -4.11
C ILE A 74 -12.18 15.99 -2.99
N ILE A 75 -12.41 15.42 -1.80
CA ILE A 75 -12.92 16.17 -0.64
C ILE A 75 -11.95 17.29 -0.24
N LEU A 76 -10.64 17.04 -0.31
CA LEU A 76 -9.59 18.01 -0.01
C LEU A 76 -9.31 18.99 -1.15
N GLY A 77 -9.90 18.79 -2.33
CA GLY A 77 -9.71 19.65 -3.50
C GLY A 77 -8.33 19.54 -4.17
N ILE A 78 -7.59 18.44 -3.95
CA ILE A 78 -6.22 18.23 -4.47
C ILE A 78 -6.30 17.58 -5.84
N LYS A 79 -6.37 18.41 -6.89
CA LYS A 79 -6.61 17.97 -8.28
C LYS A 79 -5.52 17.07 -8.85
N GLU A 80 -4.26 17.30 -8.51
CA GLU A 80 -3.11 16.53 -8.99
C GLU A 80 -3.20 15.06 -8.54
N VAL A 81 -3.53 14.83 -7.29
CA VAL A 81 -3.72 13.49 -6.73
C VAL A 81 -4.97 12.85 -7.32
N THR A 82 -6.06 13.61 -7.44
CA THR A 82 -7.30 13.12 -8.05
C THR A 82 -7.04 12.63 -9.47
N LEU A 83 -6.33 13.41 -10.31
CA LEU A 83 -6.01 13.03 -11.67
C LEU A 83 -5.11 11.79 -11.73
N ALA A 84 -4.00 11.80 -11.00
CA ALA A 84 -3.06 10.67 -10.98
C ALA A 84 -3.73 9.38 -10.48
N GLY A 85 -4.49 9.48 -9.39
CA GLY A 85 -5.18 8.34 -8.81
C GLY A 85 -6.27 7.76 -9.72
N THR A 86 -7.07 8.61 -10.39
CA THR A 86 -8.11 8.13 -11.33
C THR A 86 -7.52 7.45 -12.55
N VAL A 87 -6.39 7.93 -13.07
CA VAL A 87 -5.66 7.26 -14.16
C VAL A 87 -5.19 5.87 -13.72
N LEU A 88 -4.63 5.75 -12.51
CA LEU A 88 -4.20 4.47 -11.96
C LEU A 88 -5.38 3.52 -11.74
N ILE A 89 -6.51 4.00 -11.25
CA ILE A 89 -7.73 3.20 -11.10
C ILE A 89 -8.18 2.67 -12.46
N GLY A 90 -8.23 3.53 -13.48
CA GLY A 90 -8.59 3.12 -14.83
C GLY A 90 -7.65 2.04 -15.41
N ALA A 91 -6.34 2.19 -15.19
CA ALA A 91 -5.35 1.19 -15.58
C ALA A 91 -5.53 -0.14 -14.85
N CYS A 92 -5.77 -0.10 -13.53
CA CYS A 92 -6.04 -1.30 -12.72
C CYS A 92 -7.32 -2.01 -13.16
N LEU A 93 -8.41 -1.27 -13.43
CA LEU A 93 -9.67 -1.85 -13.91
C LEU A 93 -9.51 -2.49 -15.29
N GLY A 94 -8.79 -1.84 -16.22
CA GLY A 94 -8.47 -2.41 -17.52
C GLY A 94 -7.62 -3.68 -17.41
N PHE A 95 -6.62 -3.68 -16.54
CA PHE A 95 -5.78 -4.85 -16.29
C PHE A 95 -6.58 -5.99 -15.62
N LEU A 96 -7.48 -5.67 -14.70
CA LEU A 96 -8.28 -6.63 -13.95
C LEU A 96 -9.11 -7.53 -14.85
N ILE A 97 -9.58 -7.05 -16.00
CA ILE A 97 -10.34 -7.84 -16.99
C ILE A 97 -9.56 -9.08 -17.42
N PHE A 98 -8.24 -8.97 -17.51
CA PHE A 98 -7.35 -10.07 -17.93
C PHE A 98 -6.68 -10.79 -16.75
N ASN A 99 -6.69 -10.20 -15.57
CA ASN A 99 -6.06 -10.73 -14.36
C ASN A 99 -7.04 -11.47 -13.43
N LEU A 100 -8.36 -11.36 -13.64
CA LEU A 100 -9.35 -12.18 -12.93
C LEU A 100 -9.19 -13.67 -13.25
N HIS A 101 -9.55 -14.50 -12.28
CA HIS A 101 -9.44 -15.96 -12.40
C HIS A 101 -10.35 -16.50 -13.53
N PRO A 102 -9.87 -17.36 -14.41
CA PRO A 102 -8.48 -17.78 -14.61
C PRO A 102 -7.66 -16.67 -15.31
N ALA A 103 -6.60 -16.22 -14.67
CA ALA A 103 -5.81 -15.10 -15.17
C ALA A 103 -5.11 -15.42 -16.49
N LYS A 104 -5.25 -14.52 -17.46
CA LYS A 104 -4.53 -14.56 -18.74
C LYS A 104 -3.23 -13.77 -18.71
N VAL A 105 -3.13 -12.80 -17.81
CA VAL A 105 -1.97 -11.90 -17.64
C VAL A 105 -1.69 -11.74 -16.15
N PHE A 106 -0.42 -11.79 -15.77
CA PHE A 106 0.04 -11.61 -14.41
C PHE A 106 0.75 -10.26 -14.27
N MET A 107 0.59 -9.62 -13.09
CA MET A 107 1.16 -8.30 -12.82
C MET A 107 2.68 -8.37 -12.62
N GLY A 108 3.15 -9.35 -11.86
CA GLY A 108 4.54 -9.51 -11.49
C GLY A 108 5.06 -8.42 -10.56
N ASP A 109 6.32 -8.58 -10.14
CA ASP A 109 6.95 -7.69 -9.16
C ASP A 109 7.01 -6.22 -9.65
N THR A 110 7.26 -6.01 -10.94
CA THR A 110 7.35 -4.66 -11.49
C THR A 110 6.04 -3.88 -11.31
N GLY A 111 4.91 -4.51 -11.60
CA GLY A 111 3.60 -3.87 -11.47
C GLY A 111 3.17 -3.69 -10.02
N SER A 112 3.29 -4.74 -9.21
CA SER A 112 2.87 -4.70 -7.80
C SER A 112 3.71 -3.74 -6.95
N LEU A 113 5.04 -3.70 -7.17
CA LEU A 113 5.92 -2.73 -6.51
C LEU A 113 5.61 -1.30 -6.96
N ALA A 114 5.35 -1.08 -8.26
CA ALA A 114 4.99 0.24 -8.78
C ALA A 114 3.67 0.75 -8.18
N LEU A 115 2.64 -0.10 -8.10
CA LEU A 115 1.36 0.26 -7.50
C LEU A 115 1.48 0.53 -5.99
N GLY A 116 2.24 -0.30 -5.27
CA GLY A 116 2.52 -0.05 -3.85
C GLY A 116 3.25 1.26 -3.62
N GLY A 117 4.23 1.60 -4.46
CA GLY A 117 4.93 2.88 -4.44
C GLY A 117 4.02 4.08 -4.75
N ALA A 118 3.11 3.93 -5.72
CA ALA A 118 2.13 4.95 -6.06
C ALA A 118 1.14 5.21 -4.90
N ILE A 119 0.61 4.15 -4.27
CA ILE A 119 -0.27 4.26 -3.09
C ILE A 119 0.45 5.00 -1.96
N ALA A 120 1.67 4.59 -1.62
CA ALA A 120 2.45 5.23 -0.56
C ALA A 120 2.76 6.70 -0.89
N GLY A 121 3.12 6.98 -2.15
CA GLY A 121 3.39 8.33 -2.63
C GLY A 121 2.17 9.24 -2.53
N ILE A 122 1.00 8.77 -2.94
CA ILE A 122 -0.27 9.49 -2.82
C ILE A 122 -0.60 9.75 -1.35
N ALA A 123 -0.50 8.74 -0.47
CA ALA A 123 -0.82 8.89 0.94
C ALA A 123 0.12 9.88 1.67
N LEU A 124 1.42 9.87 1.32
CA LEU A 124 2.38 10.86 1.82
C LEU A 124 2.09 12.26 1.30
N TYR A 125 1.72 12.38 0.03
CA TYR A 125 1.33 13.67 -0.56
C TYR A 125 0.09 14.27 0.11
N LEU A 126 -0.91 13.42 0.41
CA LEU A 126 -2.11 13.81 1.16
C LEU A 126 -1.84 14.09 2.65
N LYS A 127 -0.62 13.90 3.13
CA LYS A 127 -0.23 13.99 4.56
C LYS A 127 -0.98 12.99 5.45
N MET A 128 -1.48 11.89 4.88
CA MET A 128 -2.30 10.89 5.57
C MET A 128 -1.72 9.46 5.50
N PRO A 129 -0.41 9.24 5.69
CA PRO A 129 0.17 7.90 5.58
C PRO A 129 -0.36 6.91 6.62
N LEU A 130 -0.75 7.38 7.81
CA LEU A 130 -1.33 6.53 8.86
C LEU A 130 -2.71 5.99 8.49
N LEU A 131 -3.41 6.64 7.56
CA LEU A 131 -4.69 6.15 7.07
C LEU A 131 -4.55 4.83 6.28
N LEU A 132 -3.36 4.57 5.70
CA LEU A 132 -3.07 3.30 5.03
C LEU A 132 -3.23 2.10 5.95
N ILE A 133 -3.01 2.25 7.26
CA ILE A 133 -3.21 1.18 8.24
C ILE A 133 -4.65 0.66 8.21
N ILE A 134 -5.60 1.55 7.93
CA ILE A 134 -7.03 1.22 7.88
C ILE A 134 -7.45 0.78 6.48
N ILE A 135 -7.10 1.56 5.44
CA ILE A 135 -7.58 1.29 4.08
C ILE A 135 -6.79 0.18 3.36
N ALA A 136 -5.53 -0.05 3.75
CA ALA A 136 -4.68 -1.11 3.22
C ALA A 136 -4.59 -2.33 4.16
N LEU A 137 -5.67 -2.62 4.89
CA LEU A 137 -5.70 -3.69 5.91
C LEU A 137 -5.33 -5.06 5.34
N VAL A 138 -5.79 -5.38 4.13
CA VAL A 138 -5.50 -6.68 3.48
C VAL A 138 -4.00 -6.85 3.23
N PRO A 139 -3.28 -5.96 2.52
CA PRO A 139 -1.83 -6.03 2.36
C PRO A 139 -1.06 -6.07 3.69
N ILE A 140 -1.55 -5.36 4.71
CA ILE A 140 -0.92 -5.34 6.02
C ILE A 140 -1.05 -6.72 6.70
N ILE A 141 -2.24 -7.32 6.71
CA ILE A 141 -2.47 -8.64 7.29
C ILE A 141 -1.61 -9.69 6.60
N GLU A 142 -1.53 -9.66 5.26
CA GLU A 142 -0.67 -10.57 4.51
C GLU A 142 0.80 -10.43 4.93
N THR A 143 1.30 -9.20 4.97
CA THR A 143 2.69 -8.92 5.36
C THR A 143 2.98 -9.34 6.81
N VAL A 144 2.09 -8.98 7.74
CA VAL A 144 2.25 -9.34 9.16
C VAL A 144 2.22 -10.86 9.34
N SER A 145 1.36 -11.58 8.61
CA SER A 145 1.31 -13.04 8.68
C SER A 145 2.62 -13.70 8.27
N VAL A 146 3.26 -13.19 7.21
CA VAL A 146 4.58 -13.68 6.77
C VAL A 146 5.65 -13.36 7.79
N MET A 147 5.68 -12.12 8.31
CA MET A 147 6.65 -11.71 9.33
C MET A 147 6.54 -12.57 10.60
N MET A 148 5.32 -12.79 11.09
CA MET A 148 5.06 -13.63 12.25
C MET A 148 5.49 -15.08 12.00
N GLN A 149 5.14 -15.64 10.84
CA GLN A 149 5.52 -17.00 10.47
C GLN A 149 7.04 -17.18 10.46
N VAL A 150 7.76 -16.25 9.80
CA VAL A 150 9.23 -16.33 9.68
C VAL A 150 9.90 -16.14 11.05
N ALA A 151 9.46 -15.16 11.85
CA ALA A 151 10.02 -14.89 13.17
C ALA A 151 9.84 -16.10 14.12
N TYR A 152 8.64 -16.67 14.14
CA TYR A 152 8.34 -17.82 14.99
C TYR A 152 9.07 -19.07 14.53
N TYR A 153 9.12 -19.33 13.21
CA TYR A 153 9.82 -20.47 12.63
C TYR A 153 11.32 -20.44 12.94
N LYS A 154 11.95 -19.28 12.80
CA LYS A 154 13.37 -19.11 13.15
C LYS A 154 13.66 -19.38 14.63
N LYS A 155 12.68 -19.08 15.52
CA LYS A 155 12.85 -19.25 16.97
C LYS A 155 12.53 -20.67 17.45
N THR A 156 11.54 -21.33 16.87
CA THR A 156 10.98 -22.58 17.40
C THR A 156 11.09 -23.79 16.47
N GLY A 157 11.42 -23.57 15.19
CA GLY A 157 11.39 -24.61 14.14
C GLY A 157 9.98 -25.08 13.76
N LYS A 158 8.93 -24.45 14.34
CA LYS A 158 7.52 -24.82 14.11
C LYS A 158 6.80 -23.71 13.34
N ARG A 159 5.75 -24.09 12.59
CA ARG A 159 4.90 -23.14 11.87
C ARG A 159 3.73 -22.71 12.74
N ILE A 160 3.36 -21.40 12.72
CA ILE A 160 2.13 -20.89 13.34
C ILE A 160 0.96 -21.13 12.41
N PHE A 161 1.08 -20.68 11.16
CA PHE A 161 0.06 -20.85 10.13
C PHE A 161 0.40 -22.05 9.26
N LYS A 162 -0.63 -22.76 8.76
CA LYS A 162 -0.42 -23.85 7.80
C LYS A 162 0.29 -23.35 6.56
N MET A 163 -0.07 -22.15 6.09
CA MET A 163 0.61 -21.43 5.00
C MET A 163 0.65 -19.93 5.31
N ALA A 164 1.66 -19.23 4.82
CA ALA A 164 1.80 -17.77 4.85
C ALA A 164 2.45 -17.32 3.51
N PRO A 165 1.94 -16.25 2.88
CA PRO A 165 0.84 -15.36 3.28
C PRO A 165 -0.52 -16.07 3.45
N ILE A 166 -1.46 -15.42 4.17
CA ILE A 166 -2.74 -16.06 4.56
C ILE A 166 -3.63 -16.40 3.35
N HIS A 167 -3.56 -15.63 2.26
CA HIS A 167 -4.34 -15.89 1.06
C HIS A 167 -4.06 -17.29 0.47
N HIS A 168 -2.89 -17.88 0.69
CA HIS A 168 -2.61 -19.26 0.27
C HIS A 168 -3.48 -20.30 0.99
N LEU A 169 -4.04 -19.98 2.16
CA LEU A 169 -5.01 -20.86 2.83
C LEU A 169 -6.29 -21.04 2.01
N SER A 170 -6.68 -20.01 1.26
CA SER A 170 -7.86 -20.07 0.38
C SER A 170 -7.68 -21.08 -0.76
N LEU A 171 -6.44 -21.29 -1.22
CA LEU A 171 -6.11 -22.25 -2.29
C LEU A 171 -6.22 -23.71 -1.84
N ILE A 172 -6.14 -23.98 -0.52
CA ILE A 172 -6.24 -25.34 0.02
C ILE A 172 -7.70 -25.86 -0.04
N HIS A 173 -8.67 -24.94 -0.09
CA HIS A 173 -10.11 -25.28 -0.07
C HIS A 173 -10.74 -25.27 -1.47
N ILE A 174 -9.99 -24.93 -2.50
CA ILE A 174 -10.43 -24.96 -3.90
C ILE A 174 -9.81 -26.15 -4.61
#